data_5518853aabeac7bb74c3a69ae637eb5d
#
_entry.id   5518853aabeac7bb74c3a69ae637eb5d
#
_cell.length_a   1.000
_cell.length_b   1.000
_cell.length_c   1.000
_cell.angle_alpha   90.00
_cell.angle_beta   90.00
_cell.angle_gamma   90.00
#
_symmetry.space_group_name_H-M   'P 1'
#
loop_
_entity.id
_entity.type
_entity.pdbx_description
1 polymer ?
#
loop_
_entity_poly.entity_id
_entity_poly.type
_entity_poly.pdbx_seq_one_letter_code
_entity_poly.pdbx_strand_id
1 'polypeptide(L)'
;DDALKAVRQRYKDGSDVIKLTVTGGVLSLAKSADNPQFTDEELEAIMATARDYNFVVAVHAHGAEGMKRAIRAGVDSVEHGTYMDTEAMNLMKEHGTWYVPTISAGKWVADLSLMEGKLPDVVRPKAAAVGPQIQSTFATAFKQGVPIAFGTDAGVSPHGANGREFTFMVEAGMPVMEALRAATVNAATLLRVENEMGQLKPGYVADVVAVPGDPFEDVSVLESPHFVMKEGAVVVERAAAN
;
A
#
# COMPACT_ATOMS: atom_id res chain seq x y z
N ASP A 1 -17.73 2.29 22.51
CA ASP A 1 -16.74 2.50 23.59
C ASP A 1 -15.41 1.79 23.36
N ASP A 2 -15.38 0.54 22.88
CA ASP A 2 -14.14 -0.25 22.76
C ASP A 2 -13.24 0.25 21.63
N ALA A 3 -13.82 0.69 20.51
CA ALA A 3 -13.09 1.31 19.41
C ALA A 3 -12.32 2.58 19.87
N LEU A 4 -12.98 3.45 20.65
CA LEU A 4 -12.36 4.65 21.24
C LEU A 4 -11.20 4.30 22.16
N LYS A 5 -11.40 3.28 23.03
CA LYS A 5 -10.36 2.80 23.96
C LYS A 5 -9.16 2.24 23.19
N ALA A 6 -9.40 1.48 22.12
CA ALA A 6 -8.35 0.90 21.30
C ALA A 6 -7.45 1.98 20.68
N VAL A 7 -8.03 3.02 20.05
CA VAL A 7 -7.26 4.13 19.48
C VAL A 7 -6.47 4.88 20.55
N ARG A 8 -7.09 5.19 21.69
CA ARG A 8 -6.40 5.85 22.82
C ARG A 8 -5.28 5.02 23.40
N GLN A 9 -5.45 3.68 23.40
CA GLN A 9 -4.37 2.79 23.83
C GLN A 9 -3.19 2.83 22.85
N ARG A 10 -3.43 2.84 21.52
CA ARG A 10 -2.35 2.98 20.53
C ARG A 10 -1.59 4.30 20.70
N TYR A 11 -2.29 5.39 21.00
CA TYR A 11 -1.63 6.66 21.32
C TYR A 11 -0.69 6.53 22.53
N LYS A 12 -1.15 5.89 23.62
CA LYS A 12 -0.31 5.65 24.81
C LYS A 12 0.88 4.73 24.52
N ASP A 13 0.72 3.79 23.60
CA ASP A 13 1.77 2.85 23.20
C ASP A 13 2.81 3.50 22.28
N GLY A 14 2.63 4.78 21.88
CA GLY A 14 3.55 5.52 21.01
C GLY A 14 3.44 5.15 19.54
N SER A 15 2.25 4.69 19.07
CA SER A 15 2.01 4.42 17.65
C SER A 15 1.99 5.71 16.83
N ASP A 16 2.51 5.67 15.62
CA ASP A 16 2.48 6.79 14.66
C ASP A 16 1.26 6.74 13.72
N VAL A 17 0.73 5.54 13.48
CA VAL A 17 -0.37 5.28 12.53
C VAL A 17 -1.37 4.33 13.16
N ILE A 18 -2.65 4.52 12.84
CA ILE A 18 -3.70 3.53 13.14
C ILE A 18 -3.91 2.66 11.91
N LYS A 19 -3.81 1.34 12.08
CA LYS A 19 -4.11 0.37 11.03
C LYS A 19 -5.40 -0.39 11.36
N LEU A 20 -6.34 -0.42 10.41
CA LEU A 20 -7.59 -1.17 10.51
C LEU A 20 -7.66 -2.26 9.44
N THR A 21 -8.43 -3.31 9.71
CA THR A 21 -8.79 -4.35 8.74
C THR A 21 -10.30 -4.24 8.50
N VAL A 22 -10.70 -3.45 7.50
CA VAL A 22 -12.12 -3.10 7.29
C VAL A 22 -12.90 -4.12 6.45
N THR A 23 -12.21 -5.08 5.85
CA THR A 23 -12.80 -6.27 5.22
C THR A 23 -12.05 -7.53 5.64
N GLY A 24 -12.56 -8.70 5.29
CA GLY A 24 -11.80 -9.95 5.44
C GLY A 24 -10.50 -9.93 4.62
N GLY A 25 -9.55 -10.78 4.99
CA GLY A 25 -8.26 -10.94 4.31
C GLY A 25 -8.20 -12.17 3.41
N VAL A 26 -7.39 -12.13 2.35
CA VAL A 26 -7.18 -13.25 1.43
C VAL A 26 -6.57 -14.46 2.16
N LEU A 27 -5.56 -14.24 2.99
CA LEU A 27 -4.86 -15.31 3.73
C LEU A 27 -5.59 -15.74 5.01
N SER A 28 -6.69 -15.08 5.39
CA SER A 28 -7.50 -15.48 6.54
C SER A 28 -8.27 -16.77 6.28
N LEU A 29 -8.62 -17.48 7.33
CA LEU A 29 -9.49 -18.67 7.25
C LEU A 29 -10.97 -18.33 7.03
N ALA A 30 -11.34 -17.05 7.03
CA ALA A 30 -12.69 -16.58 6.69
C ALA A 30 -13.07 -16.98 5.27
N LYS A 31 -14.34 -17.31 5.04
CA LYS A 31 -14.85 -17.78 3.75
C LYS A 31 -14.78 -16.70 2.65
N SER A 32 -14.90 -15.42 3.04
CA SER A 32 -14.87 -14.28 2.12
C SER A 32 -13.83 -13.25 2.58
N ALA A 33 -13.17 -12.63 1.61
CA ALA A 33 -12.33 -11.46 1.80
C ALA A 33 -13.12 -10.13 1.64
N ASP A 34 -14.40 -10.19 1.29
CA ASP A 34 -15.15 -9.01 0.83
C ASP A 34 -16.02 -8.39 1.92
N ASN A 35 -16.37 -9.17 2.96
CA ASN A 35 -17.33 -8.73 3.97
C ASN A 35 -16.77 -7.59 4.83
N PRO A 36 -17.54 -6.50 5.04
CA PRO A 36 -17.19 -5.44 5.98
C PRO A 36 -16.99 -6.00 7.41
N GLN A 37 -16.00 -5.45 8.11
CA GLN A 37 -15.66 -5.86 9.48
C GLN A 37 -16.06 -4.81 10.53
N PHE A 38 -16.48 -3.61 10.09
CA PHE A 38 -16.91 -2.52 10.94
C PHE A 38 -18.26 -1.98 10.49
N THR A 39 -19.05 -1.48 11.46
CA THR A 39 -20.21 -0.64 11.19
C THR A 39 -19.76 0.80 10.91
N ASP A 40 -20.66 1.62 10.37
CA ASP A 40 -20.38 3.04 10.11
C ASP A 40 -20.10 3.78 11.42
N GLU A 41 -20.87 3.48 12.49
CA GLU A 41 -20.71 4.10 13.81
C GLU A 41 -19.35 3.76 14.45
N GLU A 42 -18.86 2.53 14.26
CA GLU A 42 -17.52 2.12 14.74
C GLU A 42 -16.42 2.88 14.00
N LEU A 43 -16.53 2.99 12.66
CA LEU A 43 -15.59 3.76 11.85
C LEU A 43 -15.60 5.25 12.22
N GLU A 44 -16.76 5.87 12.36
CA GLU A 44 -16.89 7.25 12.78
C GLU A 44 -16.23 7.50 14.15
N ALA A 45 -16.47 6.61 15.12
CA ALA A 45 -15.86 6.69 16.44
C ALA A 45 -14.33 6.58 16.41
N ILE A 46 -13.79 5.64 15.60
CA ILE A 46 -12.35 5.47 15.38
C ILE A 46 -11.77 6.74 14.77
N MET A 47 -12.36 7.23 13.69
CA MET A 47 -11.85 8.37 12.94
C MET A 47 -11.93 9.67 13.75
N ALA A 48 -13.00 9.89 14.51
CA ALA A 48 -13.11 11.04 15.41
C ALA A 48 -11.96 11.04 16.44
N THR A 49 -11.70 9.88 17.07
CA THR A 49 -10.62 9.75 18.05
C THR A 49 -9.23 9.86 17.43
N ALA A 50 -9.03 9.28 16.22
CA ALA A 50 -7.77 9.38 15.50
C ALA A 50 -7.42 10.83 15.12
N ARG A 51 -8.43 11.62 14.72
CA ARG A 51 -8.25 13.07 14.44
C ARG A 51 -7.84 13.86 15.68
N ASP A 52 -8.41 13.56 16.85
CA ASP A 52 -8.04 14.21 18.11
C ASP A 52 -6.54 14.05 18.43
N TYR A 53 -5.94 12.96 18.00
CA TYR A 53 -4.53 12.64 18.20
C TYR A 53 -3.67 12.85 16.93
N ASN A 54 -4.24 13.42 15.86
CA ASN A 54 -3.56 13.67 14.59
C ASN A 54 -2.96 12.41 13.94
N PHE A 55 -3.57 11.24 14.14
CA PHE A 55 -3.14 10.02 13.48
C PHE A 55 -3.44 10.01 11.96
N VAL A 56 -2.52 9.42 11.20
CA VAL A 56 -2.82 8.87 9.89
C VAL A 56 -3.54 7.53 10.09
N VAL A 57 -4.59 7.27 9.33
CA VAL A 57 -5.36 6.02 9.42
C VAL A 57 -5.30 5.29 8.09
N ALA A 58 -4.68 4.11 8.10
CA ALA A 58 -4.54 3.22 6.94
C ALA A 58 -5.45 1.99 7.09
N VAL A 59 -6.11 1.55 6.02
CA VAL A 59 -7.03 0.42 6.09
C VAL A 59 -6.68 -0.68 5.08
N HIS A 60 -6.60 -1.93 5.56
CA HIS A 60 -6.66 -3.10 4.70
C HIS A 60 -8.09 -3.28 4.19
N ALA A 61 -8.28 -3.34 2.88
CA ALA A 61 -9.58 -3.64 2.28
C ALA A 61 -9.44 -4.38 0.94
N HIS A 62 -10.23 -5.45 0.77
CA HIS A 62 -10.42 -6.11 -0.52
C HIS A 62 -11.82 -5.79 -1.10
N GLY A 63 -12.88 -5.98 -0.31
CA GLY A 63 -14.26 -5.77 -0.74
C GLY A 63 -14.66 -4.30 -0.83
N ALA A 64 -15.42 -3.95 -1.88
CA ALA A 64 -15.80 -2.58 -2.18
C ALA A 64 -16.67 -1.93 -1.09
N GLU A 65 -17.57 -2.67 -0.46
CA GLU A 65 -18.48 -2.10 0.53
C GLU A 65 -17.76 -1.63 1.79
N GLY A 66 -16.90 -2.46 2.39
CA GLY A 66 -16.10 -2.06 3.56
C GLY A 66 -15.14 -0.93 3.25
N MET A 67 -14.59 -0.93 2.02
CA MET A 67 -13.73 0.13 1.50
C MET A 67 -14.48 1.47 1.43
N LYS A 68 -15.68 1.49 0.83
CA LYS A 68 -16.51 2.70 0.70
C LYS A 68 -16.92 3.28 2.05
N ARG A 69 -17.26 2.43 3.03
CA ARG A 69 -17.54 2.88 4.40
C ARG A 69 -16.32 3.56 5.03
N ALA A 70 -15.15 2.93 4.92
CA ALA A 70 -13.92 3.50 5.45
C ALA A 70 -13.55 4.84 4.80
N ILE A 71 -13.68 4.96 3.47
CA ILE A 71 -13.41 6.20 2.73
C ILE A 71 -14.36 7.31 3.18
N ARG A 72 -15.68 7.02 3.30
CA ARG A 72 -16.66 8.01 3.79
C ARG A 72 -16.38 8.46 5.23
N ALA A 73 -15.86 7.58 6.07
CA ALA A 73 -15.41 7.93 7.42
C ALA A 73 -14.16 8.83 7.43
N GLY A 74 -13.41 8.90 6.31
CA GLY A 74 -12.29 9.80 6.10
C GLY A 74 -10.93 9.21 6.42
N VAL A 75 -10.70 7.92 6.12
CA VAL A 75 -9.38 7.29 6.23
C VAL A 75 -8.38 7.89 5.24
N ASP A 76 -7.10 7.90 5.61
CA ASP A 76 -6.04 8.51 4.79
C ASP A 76 -5.60 7.59 3.63
N SER A 77 -5.58 6.26 3.83
CA SER A 77 -5.24 5.32 2.77
C SER A 77 -6.04 4.03 2.80
N VAL A 78 -6.16 3.41 1.62
CA VAL A 78 -6.66 2.05 1.42
C VAL A 78 -5.56 1.20 0.81
N GLU A 79 -5.22 0.13 1.52
CA GLU A 79 -4.24 -0.88 1.11
C GLU A 79 -4.93 -1.99 0.33
N HIS A 80 -4.28 -2.52 -0.68
CA HIS A 80 -4.72 -3.58 -1.59
C HIS A 80 -5.83 -3.16 -2.56
N GLY A 81 -6.99 -2.76 -2.09
CA GLY A 81 -8.10 -2.26 -2.92
C GLY A 81 -8.59 -3.24 -4.00
N THR A 82 -8.43 -4.56 -3.81
CA THR A 82 -8.52 -5.59 -4.86
C THR A 82 -9.80 -5.52 -5.68
N TYR A 83 -10.96 -5.35 -5.04
CA TYR A 83 -12.27 -5.29 -5.69
C TYR A 83 -12.86 -3.87 -5.68
N MET A 84 -11.99 -2.85 -5.73
CA MET A 84 -12.40 -1.45 -5.81
C MET A 84 -13.25 -1.21 -7.06
N ASP A 85 -14.47 -0.74 -6.87
CA ASP A 85 -15.37 -0.37 -7.95
C ASP A 85 -15.27 1.13 -8.30
N THR A 86 -15.97 1.54 -9.34
CA THR A 86 -15.96 2.94 -9.81
C THR A 86 -16.46 3.92 -8.74
N GLU A 87 -17.43 3.52 -7.91
CA GLU A 87 -17.93 4.35 -6.81
C GLU A 87 -16.83 4.58 -5.76
N ALA A 88 -16.13 3.52 -5.35
CA ALA A 88 -15.01 3.63 -4.41
C ALA A 88 -13.89 4.52 -4.97
N MET A 89 -13.54 4.38 -6.26
CA MET A 89 -12.54 5.24 -6.93
C MET A 89 -12.95 6.71 -6.93
N ASN A 90 -14.23 7.00 -7.13
CA ASN A 90 -14.74 8.38 -7.07
C ASN A 90 -14.70 8.93 -5.64
N LEU A 91 -15.11 8.14 -4.66
CA LEU A 91 -15.01 8.52 -3.25
C LEU A 91 -13.57 8.80 -2.83
N MET A 92 -12.59 7.98 -3.26
CA MET A 92 -11.18 8.24 -2.96
C MET A 92 -10.72 9.61 -3.48
N LYS A 93 -11.11 9.98 -4.71
CA LYS A 93 -10.79 11.30 -5.28
C LYS A 93 -11.48 12.44 -4.53
N GLU A 94 -12.73 12.24 -4.15
CA GLU A 94 -13.53 13.24 -3.42
C GLU A 94 -13.00 13.50 -2.02
N HIS A 95 -12.62 12.42 -1.31
CA HIS A 95 -12.11 12.49 0.07
C HIS A 95 -10.61 12.70 0.17
N GLY A 96 -9.86 12.60 -0.94
CA GLY A 96 -8.39 12.68 -0.95
C GLY A 96 -7.72 11.44 -0.35
N THR A 97 -8.42 10.30 -0.30
CA THR A 97 -7.89 9.04 0.22
C THR A 97 -6.90 8.43 -0.77
N TRP A 98 -5.71 8.05 -0.30
CA TRP A 98 -4.66 7.43 -1.10
C TRP A 98 -4.91 5.94 -1.33
N TYR A 99 -4.58 5.47 -2.52
CA TYR A 99 -4.54 4.05 -2.86
C TYR A 99 -3.11 3.51 -2.78
N VAL A 100 -2.89 2.46 -1.98
CA VAL A 100 -1.63 1.74 -1.84
C VAL A 100 -1.82 0.31 -2.36
N PRO A 101 -1.46 0.01 -3.62
CA PRO A 101 -1.95 -1.17 -4.34
C PRO A 101 -1.36 -2.49 -3.86
N THR A 102 -0.09 -2.56 -3.48
CA THR A 102 0.59 -3.78 -3.04
C THR A 102 0.43 -4.95 -4.03
N ILE A 103 0.62 -4.70 -5.32
CA ILE A 103 0.42 -5.68 -6.41
C ILE A 103 1.33 -6.89 -6.20
N SER A 104 2.56 -6.65 -5.74
CA SER A 104 3.56 -7.69 -5.44
C SER A 104 3.07 -8.70 -4.42
N ALA A 105 2.37 -8.28 -3.36
CA ALA A 105 1.76 -9.19 -2.39
C ALA A 105 0.66 -10.04 -3.03
N GLY A 106 -0.23 -9.41 -3.81
CA GLY A 106 -1.29 -10.09 -4.53
C GLY A 106 -0.77 -11.15 -5.52
N LYS A 107 0.24 -10.79 -6.33
CA LYS A 107 0.88 -11.73 -7.27
C LYS A 107 1.58 -12.87 -6.53
N TRP A 108 2.30 -12.57 -5.45
CA TRP A 108 3.00 -13.58 -4.67
C TRP A 108 2.04 -14.64 -4.09
N VAL A 109 0.93 -14.24 -3.49
CA VAL A 109 -0.03 -15.21 -2.95
C VAL A 109 -0.75 -15.99 -4.05
N ALA A 110 -0.97 -15.38 -5.23
CA ALA A 110 -1.49 -16.09 -6.38
C ALA A 110 -0.52 -17.18 -6.86
N ASP A 111 0.78 -16.89 -6.94
CA ASP A 111 1.82 -17.89 -7.27
C ASP A 111 1.87 -19.02 -6.22
N LEU A 112 1.78 -18.68 -4.92
CA LEU A 112 1.72 -19.69 -3.86
C LEU A 112 0.48 -20.60 -3.98
N SER A 113 -0.63 -20.11 -4.51
CA SER A 113 -1.86 -20.89 -4.70
C SER A 113 -1.69 -22.04 -5.70
N LEU A 114 -0.72 -21.91 -6.63
CA LEU A 114 -0.38 -22.93 -7.63
C LEU A 114 0.53 -24.04 -7.05
N MET A 115 1.13 -23.79 -5.88
CA MET A 115 2.05 -24.72 -5.25
C MET A 115 1.30 -25.59 -4.23
N GLU A 116 1.39 -26.92 -4.38
CA GLU A 116 0.74 -27.86 -3.47
C GLU A 116 1.27 -27.71 -2.03
N GLY A 117 0.36 -27.73 -1.05
CA GLY A 117 0.70 -27.66 0.38
C GLY A 117 1.18 -26.29 0.89
N LYS A 118 1.29 -25.25 0.04
CA LYS A 118 1.73 -23.92 0.47
C LYS A 118 0.64 -23.09 1.12
N LEU A 119 -0.62 -23.30 0.73
CA LEU A 119 -1.78 -22.59 1.29
C LEU A 119 -2.87 -23.59 1.70
N PRO A 120 -3.61 -23.30 2.79
CA PRO A 120 -4.79 -24.08 3.16
C PRO A 120 -5.83 -24.09 2.01
N ASP A 121 -6.61 -25.16 1.89
CA ASP A 121 -7.59 -25.32 0.80
C ASP A 121 -8.64 -24.22 0.75
N VAL A 122 -9.06 -23.67 1.90
CA VAL A 122 -10.01 -22.54 1.98
C VAL A 122 -9.39 -21.21 1.50
N VAL A 123 -8.07 -21.08 1.58
CA VAL A 123 -7.34 -19.87 1.17
C VAL A 123 -7.00 -19.89 -0.32
N ARG A 124 -6.67 -21.05 -0.86
CA ARG A 124 -6.15 -21.24 -2.21
C ARG A 124 -7.02 -20.57 -3.32
N PRO A 125 -8.36 -20.73 -3.36
CA PRO A 125 -9.19 -20.08 -4.39
C PRO A 125 -9.14 -18.55 -4.31
N LYS A 126 -9.16 -17.99 -3.09
CA LYS A 126 -9.05 -16.53 -2.87
C LYS A 126 -7.70 -15.99 -3.34
N ALA A 127 -6.63 -16.69 -2.99
CA ALA A 127 -5.27 -16.33 -3.38
C ALA A 127 -5.08 -16.38 -4.90
N ALA A 128 -5.60 -17.41 -5.58
CA ALA A 128 -5.54 -17.52 -7.05
C ALA A 128 -6.24 -16.35 -7.76
N ALA A 129 -7.36 -15.87 -7.21
CA ALA A 129 -8.14 -14.79 -7.82
C ALA A 129 -7.52 -13.40 -7.62
N VAL A 130 -6.77 -13.18 -6.52
CA VAL A 130 -6.34 -11.83 -6.12
C VAL A 130 -5.28 -11.23 -7.03
N GLY A 131 -4.32 -12.02 -7.51
CA GLY A 131 -3.17 -11.52 -8.26
C GLY A 131 -3.54 -10.79 -9.57
N PRO A 132 -4.28 -11.43 -10.49
CA PRO A 132 -4.76 -10.77 -11.70
C PRO A 132 -5.71 -9.60 -11.40
N GLN A 133 -6.58 -9.76 -10.41
CA GLN A 133 -7.58 -8.75 -10.06
C GLN A 133 -6.96 -7.48 -9.52
N ILE A 134 -6.01 -7.56 -8.58
CA ILE A 134 -5.40 -6.38 -7.95
C ILE A 134 -4.65 -5.51 -8.98
N GLN A 135 -3.94 -6.13 -9.94
CA GLN A 135 -3.24 -5.39 -10.99
C GLN A 135 -4.21 -4.74 -11.98
N SER A 136 -5.31 -5.43 -12.34
CA SER A 136 -6.37 -4.88 -13.20
C SER A 136 -7.09 -3.71 -12.53
N THR A 137 -7.39 -3.83 -11.24
CA THR A 137 -8.00 -2.75 -10.44
C THR A 137 -7.06 -1.55 -10.36
N PHE A 138 -5.77 -1.78 -10.10
CA PHE A 138 -4.76 -0.72 -10.11
C PHE A 138 -4.72 0.03 -11.44
N ALA A 139 -4.67 -0.67 -12.58
CA ALA A 139 -4.68 -0.05 -13.90
C ALA A 139 -5.90 0.85 -14.10
N THR A 140 -7.06 0.40 -13.65
CA THR A 140 -8.31 1.17 -13.74
C THR A 140 -8.29 2.38 -12.82
N ALA A 141 -7.86 2.23 -11.57
CA ALA A 141 -7.77 3.31 -10.58
C ALA A 141 -6.80 4.40 -11.04
N PHE A 142 -5.62 4.02 -11.53
CA PHE A 142 -4.64 4.96 -12.09
C PHE A 142 -5.24 5.74 -13.25
N LYS A 143 -5.86 5.06 -14.23
CA LYS A 143 -6.52 5.71 -15.39
C LYS A 143 -7.64 6.66 -14.98
N GLN A 144 -8.33 6.40 -13.87
CA GLN A 144 -9.38 7.27 -13.33
C GLN A 144 -8.84 8.42 -12.48
N GLY A 145 -7.52 8.50 -12.26
CA GLY A 145 -6.88 9.58 -11.51
C GLY A 145 -7.02 9.45 -9.99
N VAL A 146 -7.15 8.24 -9.46
CA VAL A 146 -7.08 7.99 -8.01
C VAL A 146 -5.66 8.32 -7.53
N PRO A 147 -5.48 9.06 -6.41
CA PRO A 147 -4.16 9.33 -5.87
C PRO A 147 -3.48 8.04 -5.40
N ILE A 148 -2.25 7.78 -5.86
CA ILE A 148 -1.53 6.53 -5.60
C ILE A 148 -0.25 6.81 -4.83
N ALA A 149 -0.05 6.06 -3.74
CA ALA A 149 1.22 5.95 -3.03
C ALA A 149 1.74 4.50 -3.11
N PHE A 150 3.06 4.35 -3.12
CA PHE A 150 3.72 3.06 -3.26
C PHE A 150 3.70 2.29 -1.95
N GLY A 151 3.45 0.99 -2.00
CA GLY A 151 3.59 0.06 -0.89
C GLY A 151 3.59 -1.37 -1.40
N THR A 152 4.25 -2.29 -0.69
CA THR A 152 4.51 -3.66 -1.14
C THR A 152 3.92 -4.74 -0.25
N ASP A 153 3.57 -4.41 0.98
CA ASP A 153 3.18 -5.38 2.02
C ASP A 153 4.24 -6.50 2.18
N ALA A 154 5.54 -6.10 2.16
CA ALA A 154 6.65 -7.03 2.32
C ALA A 154 6.57 -7.76 3.66
N GLY A 155 6.79 -9.08 3.62
CA GLY A 155 6.46 -10.03 4.69
C GLY A 155 5.41 -11.02 4.17
N VAL A 156 4.46 -10.58 3.36
CA VAL A 156 3.64 -11.46 2.51
C VAL A 156 4.50 -12.02 1.38
N SER A 157 5.18 -11.15 0.63
CA SER A 157 6.26 -11.53 -0.28
C SER A 157 7.63 -11.45 0.43
N PRO A 158 8.69 -12.12 -0.09
CA PRO A 158 10.01 -12.08 0.51
C PRO A 158 10.57 -10.65 0.62
N HIS A 159 11.22 -10.34 1.75
CA HIS A 159 11.98 -9.11 1.91
C HIS A 159 13.09 -9.02 0.86
N GLY A 160 13.31 -7.81 0.33
CA GLY A 160 14.28 -7.55 -0.73
C GLY A 160 13.68 -7.61 -2.15
N ALA A 161 12.45 -8.10 -2.32
CA ALA A 161 11.73 -8.10 -3.60
C ALA A 161 10.84 -6.85 -3.81
N ASN A 162 10.98 -5.84 -2.96
CA ASN A 162 10.12 -4.65 -2.93
C ASN A 162 10.15 -3.86 -4.26
N GLY A 163 11.29 -3.82 -4.94
CA GLY A 163 11.45 -3.13 -6.22
C GLY A 163 10.56 -3.67 -7.34
N ARG A 164 10.09 -4.93 -7.23
CA ARG A 164 9.17 -5.52 -8.22
C ARG A 164 7.83 -4.80 -8.32
N GLU A 165 7.42 -4.09 -7.28
CA GLU A 165 6.20 -3.29 -7.33
C GLU A 165 6.25 -2.23 -8.43
N PHE A 166 7.42 -1.60 -8.67
CA PHE A 166 7.61 -0.68 -9.79
C PHE A 166 7.33 -1.36 -11.15
N THR A 167 7.90 -2.55 -11.35
CA THR A 167 7.68 -3.34 -12.57
C THR A 167 6.18 -3.61 -12.77
N PHE A 168 5.48 -4.05 -11.75
CA PHE A 168 4.05 -4.35 -11.83
C PHE A 168 3.17 -3.11 -12.06
N MET A 169 3.52 -1.97 -11.46
CA MET A 169 2.83 -0.70 -11.71
C MET A 169 3.01 -0.24 -13.16
N VAL A 170 4.23 -0.37 -13.71
CA VAL A 170 4.54 0.01 -15.10
C VAL A 170 3.88 -0.96 -16.10
N GLU A 171 3.93 -2.28 -15.86
CA GLU A 171 3.19 -3.28 -16.65
C GLU A 171 1.69 -2.98 -16.71
N ALA A 172 1.12 -2.44 -15.63
CA ALA A 172 -0.29 -2.03 -15.57
C ALA A 172 -0.59 -0.68 -16.25
N GLY A 173 0.42 -0.04 -16.85
CA GLY A 173 0.28 1.17 -17.66
C GLY A 173 0.59 2.49 -16.95
N MET A 174 1.18 2.45 -15.75
CA MET A 174 1.67 3.66 -15.08
C MET A 174 3.02 4.07 -15.69
N PRO A 175 3.22 5.35 -16.09
CA PRO A 175 4.54 5.83 -16.50
C PRO A 175 5.57 5.69 -15.38
N VAL A 176 6.82 5.37 -15.73
CA VAL A 176 7.91 5.20 -14.75
C VAL A 176 8.06 6.39 -13.81
N MET A 177 7.96 7.63 -14.33
CA MET A 177 8.04 8.83 -13.51
C MET A 177 6.94 8.87 -12.44
N GLU A 178 5.71 8.47 -12.78
CA GLU A 178 4.59 8.45 -11.82
C GLU A 178 4.77 7.34 -10.77
N ALA A 179 5.35 6.19 -11.15
CA ALA A 179 5.71 5.14 -10.20
C ALA A 179 6.81 5.60 -9.22
N LEU A 180 7.82 6.32 -9.71
CA LEU A 180 8.85 6.94 -8.86
C LEU A 180 8.25 7.99 -7.92
N ARG A 181 7.33 8.84 -8.41
CA ARG A 181 6.61 9.79 -7.57
C ARG A 181 5.76 9.11 -6.51
N ALA A 182 5.08 8.01 -6.86
CA ALA A 182 4.29 7.23 -5.91
C ALA A 182 5.14 6.74 -4.73
N ALA A 183 6.39 6.34 -4.99
CA ALA A 183 7.33 5.83 -3.97
C ALA A 183 8.09 6.93 -3.20
N THR A 184 7.99 8.17 -3.62
CA THR A 184 8.76 9.28 -3.04
C THR A 184 7.82 10.39 -2.55
N VAL A 185 7.53 11.37 -3.38
CA VAL A 185 6.77 12.55 -2.96
C VAL A 185 5.33 12.22 -2.53
N ASN A 186 4.67 11.29 -3.20
CA ASN A 186 3.30 10.90 -2.84
C ASN A 186 3.28 10.14 -1.51
N ALA A 187 4.20 9.18 -1.32
CA ALA A 187 4.32 8.46 -0.06
C ALA A 187 4.66 9.41 1.10
N ALA A 188 5.58 10.37 0.88
CA ALA A 188 5.90 11.39 1.88
C ALA A 188 4.67 12.25 2.23
N THR A 189 3.86 12.63 1.23
CA THR A 189 2.62 13.38 1.45
C THR A 189 1.60 12.58 2.27
N LEU A 190 1.38 11.29 1.93
CA LEU A 190 0.50 10.41 2.69
C LEU A 190 0.95 10.30 4.15
N LEU A 191 2.25 10.18 4.39
CA LEU A 191 2.84 10.08 5.73
C LEU A 191 2.97 11.43 6.46
N ARG A 192 2.61 12.55 5.80
CA ARG A 192 2.71 13.93 6.33
C ARG A 192 4.14 14.35 6.68
N VAL A 193 5.12 13.85 5.89
CA VAL A 193 6.56 14.15 6.04
C VAL A 193 7.16 14.78 4.77
N GLU A 194 6.33 15.29 3.87
CA GLU A 194 6.71 15.88 2.59
C GLU A 194 7.62 17.12 2.70
N ASN A 195 7.69 17.72 3.88
CA ASN A 195 8.59 18.85 4.16
C ASN A 195 9.99 18.40 4.65
N GLU A 196 10.18 17.10 4.88
CA GLU A 196 11.40 16.54 5.47
C GLU A 196 12.06 15.50 4.57
N MET A 197 11.28 14.74 3.78
CA MET A 197 11.78 13.64 2.94
C MET A 197 10.98 13.46 1.63
N GLY A 198 11.36 12.46 0.83
CA GLY A 198 10.73 12.15 -0.46
C GLY A 198 11.32 12.92 -1.64
N GLN A 199 12.34 13.77 -1.44
CA GLN A 199 12.99 14.54 -2.49
C GLN A 199 14.49 14.68 -2.23
N LEU A 200 15.31 14.74 -3.29
CA LEU A 200 16.71 15.14 -3.23
C LEU A 200 16.79 16.67 -3.20
N LYS A 201 16.71 17.25 -2.02
CA LYS A 201 16.66 18.69 -1.81
C LYS A 201 17.48 19.09 -0.58
N PRO A 202 18.23 20.23 -0.62
CA PRO A 202 18.95 20.72 0.55
C PRO A 202 18.03 20.88 1.76
N GLY A 203 18.46 20.36 2.93
CA GLY A 203 17.70 20.39 4.17
C GLY A 203 16.76 19.20 4.39
N TYR A 204 16.59 18.33 3.40
CA TYR A 204 15.83 17.09 3.52
C TYR A 204 16.68 15.95 4.09
N VAL A 205 16.03 14.95 4.67
CA VAL A 205 16.67 13.71 5.12
C VAL A 205 17.40 13.07 3.93
N ALA A 206 18.67 12.69 4.15
CA ALA A 206 19.49 12.10 3.10
C ALA A 206 19.19 10.60 2.94
N ASP A 207 18.01 10.30 2.39
CA ASP A 207 17.60 8.98 1.93
C ASP A 207 17.83 8.92 0.43
N VAL A 208 18.81 8.15 -0.03
CA VAL A 208 19.23 8.11 -1.43
C VAL A 208 19.34 6.68 -1.90
N VAL A 209 18.75 6.39 -3.05
CA VAL A 209 18.90 5.12 -3.76
C VAL A 209 19.48 5.39 -5.13
N ALA A 210 20.55 4.65 -5.51
CA ALA A 210 21.05 4.65 -6.87
C ALA A 210 20.98 3.25 -7.49
N VAL A 211 20.58 3.19 -8.76
CA VAL A 211 20.40 1.95 -9.52
C VAL A 211 21.37 1.90 -10.72
N PRO A 212 21.70 0.70 -11.21
CA PRO A 212 22.57 0.56 -12.38
C PRO A 212 21.76 0.73 -13.67
N GLY A 213 21.89 1.87 -14.33
CA GLY A 213 21.19 2.14 -15.58
C GLY A 213 20.04 3.14 -15.45
N ASP A 214 19.27 3.26 -16.51
CA ASP A 214 18.16 4.20 -16.63
C ASP A 214 16.82 3.47 -16.43
N PRO A 215 16.06 3.77 -15.34
CA PRO A 215 14.76 3.15 -15.13
C PRO A 215 13.71 3.51 -16.18
N PHE A 216 13.92 4.56 -16.99
CA PHE A 216 13.06 4.91 -18.12
C PHE A 216 13.26 4.00 -19.33
N GLU A 217 14.42 3.35 -19.46
CA GLU A 217 14.69 2.33 -20.48
C GLU A 217 14.32 0.93 -19.97
N ASP A 218 14.64 0.63 -18.69
CA ASP A 218 14.33 -0.64 -18.06
C ASP A 218 13.97 -0.43 -16.57
N VAL A 219 12.68 -0.48 -16.27
CA VAL A 219 12.19 -0.31 -14.89
C VAL A 219 12.71 -1.37 -13.92
N SER A 220 13.10 -2.54 -14.40
CA SER A 220 13.60 -3.64 -13.56
C SER A 220 14.93 -3.32 -12.85
N VAL A 221 15.68 -2.30 -13.28
CA VAL A 221 16.88 -1.84 -12.56
C VAL A 221 16.58 -1.39 -11.14
N LEU A 222 15.30 -0.97 -10.86
CA LEU A 222 14.83 -0.60 -9.53
C LEU A 222 14.73 -1.80 -8.56
N GLU A 223 14.76 -3.03 -9.07
CA GLU A 223 14.72 -4.25 -8.25
C GLU A 223 16.07 -4.56 -7.58
N SER A 224 17.17 -3.97 -8.06
CA SER A 224 18.52 -4.27 -7.59
C SER A 224 19.37 -3.01 -7.40
N PRO A 225 19.07 -2.18 -6.40
CA PRO A 225 19.83 -0.98 -6.18
C PRO A 225 21.30 -1.28 -5.83
N HIS A 226 22.22 -0.48 -6.39
CA HIS A 226 23.65 -0.58 -6.11
C HIS A 226 24.05 0.22 -4.88
N PHE A 227 23.35 1.30 -4.60
CA PHE A 227 23.63 2.17 -3.47
C PHE A 227 22.33 2.48 -2.72
N VAL A 228 22.37 2.37 -1.41
CA VAL A 228 21.29 2.79 -0.51
C VAL A 228 21.88 3.55 0.66
N MET A 229 21.41 4.77 0.87
CA MET A 229 21.70 5.60 2.02
C MET A 229 20.42 5.87 2.78
N LYS A 230 20.45 5.77 4.10
CA LYS A 230 19.34 6.11 5.00
C LYS A 230 19.85 7.12 6.06
N GLU A 231 19.19 8.26 6.17
CA GLU A 231 19.53 9.33 7.13
C GLU A 231 21.02 9.73 7.06
N GLY A 232 21.60 9.73 5.85
CA GLY A 232 23.01 10.04 5.62
C GLY A 232 23.97 8.87 5.88
N ALA A 233 23.50 7.74 6.40
CA ALA A 233 24.33 6.55 6.60
C ALA A 233 24.22 5.60 5.39
N VAL A 234 25.36 5.19 4.82
CA VAL A 234 25.41 4.21 3.73
C VAL A 234 25.07 2.83 4.27
N VAL A 235 23.99 2.23 3.74
CA VAL A 235 23.50 0.90 4.14
C VAL A 235 23.90 -0.16 3.13
N VAL A 236 23.90 0.18 1.83
CA VAL A 236 24.32 -0.71 0.73
C VAL A 236 25.23 0.08 -0.18
N GLU A 237 26.38 -0.52 -0.51
CA GLU A 237 27.27 -0.06 -1.57
C GLU A 237 27.83 -1.30 -2.28
N ARG A 238 27.38 -1.55 -3.50
CA ARG A 238 27.85 -2.66 -4.33
C ARG A 238 28.80 -2.13 -5.37
N ALA A 239 29.91 -2.83 -5.60
CA ALA A 239 30.80 -2.51 -6.71
C ALA A 239 30.03 -2.53 -8.02
N ALA A 240 30.30 -1.57 -8.91
CA ALA A 240 29.78 -1.63 -10.27
C ALA A 240 30.22 -2.97 -10.89
N ALA A 241 29.29 -3.69 -11.51
CA ALA A 241 29.67 -4.84 -12.31
C ALA A 241 30.48 -4.34 -13.50
N ASN A 242 31.74 -4.79 -13.61
CA ASN A 242 32.62 -4.50 -14.74
C ASN A 242 32.09 -5.13 -16.02
#